data_20fbbc9cace258fcd52115a22e0331c9
#
_entry.id   20fbbc9cace258fcd52115a22e0331c9
#
_cell.length_a   1.000
_cell.length_b   1.000
_cell.length_c   1.000
_cell.angle_alpha   90.00
_cell.angle_beta   90.00
_cell.angle_gamma   90.00
#
_symmetry.space_group_name_H-M   'P 1'
#
loop_
_entity.id
_entity.type
_entity.pdbx_description
1 polymer ?
#
loop_
_entity_poly.entity_id
_entity_poly.type
_entity_poly.pdbx_seq_one_letter_code
_entity_poly.pdbx_strand_id
1 'polypeptide(L)'
;MIIISLTSYPTESVNDMCKRFMELPPLADYITMKGPYISSDLGEGIKGITIYEFDESRYPEAVQYLGERMATLFGVPGFTYSLEHWLEVQDALKMIGLG
;
A
#
# COMPACT_ATOMS: atom_id res chain seq x y z
N MET A 1 5.10 -6.16 11.72
CA MET A 1 3.72 -5.87 11.25
C MET A 1 3.80 -5.43 9.80
N ILE A 2 2.96 -5.99 8.96
CA ILE A 2 3.02 -5.77 7.51
C ILE A 2 1.67 -5.32 7.01
N ILE A 3 1.67 -4.26 6.19
CA ILE A 3 0.51 -3.86 5.39
C ILE A 3 0.93 -3.92 3.92
N ILE A 4 0.10 -4.55 3.10
CA ILE A 4 0.31 -4.62 1.66
C ILE A 4 -0.75 -3.76 0.98
N SER A 5 -0.29 -2.81 0.18
CA SER A 5 -1.14 -1.97 -0.65
C SER A 5 -1.24 -2.58 -2.04
N LEU A 6 -2.46 -2.78 -2.50
CA LEU A 6 -2.74 -3.16 -3.87
C LEU A 6 -3.44 -1.98 -4.53
N THR A 7 -2.98 -1.59 -5.71
CA THR A 7 -3.58 -0.47 -6.45
C THR A 7 -3.86 -0.90 -7.88
N SER A 8 -4.87 -0.27 -8.48
CA SER A 8 -5.22 -0.52 -9.86
C SER A 8 -5.76 0.77 -10.48
N TYR A 9 -5.42 1.02 -11.73
CA TYR A 9 -5.94 2.16 -12.49
C TYR A 9 -5.82 1.89 -13.99
N PRO A 10 -6.70 2.53 -14.80
CA PRO A 10 -6.64 2.34 -16.24
C PRO A 10 -5.44 3.06 -16.85
N THR A 11 -5.05 2.65 -18.05
CA THR A 11 -3.88 3.22 -18.73
C THR A 11 -4.04 4.72 -19.00
N GLU A 12 -5.27 5.22 -19.18
CA GLU A 12 -5.53 6.64 -19.38
C GLU A 12 -5.13 7.48 -18.16
N SER A 13 -5.06 6.88 -16.99
CA SER A 13 -4.76 7.60 -15.72
C SER A 13 -3.29 7.52 -15.34
N VAL A 14 -2.44 6.90 -16.16
CA VAL A 14 -1.01 6.71 -15.82
C VAL A 14 -0.32 8.05 -15.55
N ASN A 15 -0.51 9.04 -16.42
CA ASN A 15 0.17 10.33 -16.26
C ASN A 15 -0.27 11.04 -14.98
N ASP A 16 -1.57 11.05 -14.69
CA ASP A 16 -2.10 11.68 -13.48
C ASP A 16 -1.62 10.95 -12.23
N MET A 17 -1.63 9.62 -12.27
CA MET A 17 -1.15 8.80 -11.15
C MET A 17 0.32 9.06 -10.87
N CYS A 18 1.16 9.06 -11.90
CA CYS A 18 2.60 9.31 -11.73
C CYS A 18 2.86 10.70 -11.16
N LYS A 19 2.14 11.71 -11.66
CA LYS A 19 2.28 13.07 -11.16
C LYS A 19 1.96 13.15 -9.66
N ARG A 20 0.83 12.59 -9.26
CA ARG A 20 0.40 12.61 -7.86
C ARG A 20 1.35 11.81 -6.97
N PHE A 21 1.83 10.67 -7.45
CA PHE A 21 2.79 9.86 -6.72
C PHE A 21 4.08 10.63 -6.46
N MET A 22 4.59 11.35 -7.45
CA MET A 22 5.81 12.13 -7.32
C MET A 22 5.65 13.34 -6.39
N GLU A 23 4.43 13.80 -6.18
CA GLU A 23 4.12 14.91 -5.27
C GLU A 23 3.91 14.46 -3.83
N LEU A 24 3.90 13.14 -3.56
CA LEU A 24 3.75 12.64 -2.19
C LEU A 24 4.94 13.07 -1.34
N PRO A 25 4.67 13.48 -0.08
CA PRO A 25 5.77 13.78 0.84
C PRO A 25 6.59 12.52 1.13
N PRO A 26 7.83 12.68 1.62
CA PRO A 26 8.64 11.53 2.02
C PRO A 26 7.89 10.65 3.01
N LEU A 27 8.13 9.34 2.91
CA LEU A 27 7.54 8.37 3.81
C LEU A 27 8.01 8.61 5.24
N ALA A 28 7.12 8.37 6.22
CA ALA A 28 7.46 8.46 7.63
C ALA A 28 8.64 7.53 7.96
N ASP A 29 9.55 8.00 8.81
CA ASP A 29 10.81 7.30 9.07
C ASP A 29 10.65 5.97 9.82
N TYR A 30 9.51 5.74 10.47
CA TYR A 30 9.26 4.48 11.17
C TYR A 30 8.67 3.40 10.27
N ILE A 31 8.46 3.68 8.97
CA ILE A 31 7.91 2.73 8.01
C ILE A 31 8.97 2.43 6.95
N THR A 32 9.20 1.14 6.71
CA THR A 32 10.04 0.68 5.61
C THR A 32 9.15 0.27 4.45
N MET A 33 9.45 0.74 3.25
CA MET A 33 8.66 0.48 2.06
C MET A 33 9.46 -0.35 1.06
N LYS A 34 8.83 -1.40 0.53
CA LYS A 34 9.34 -2.19 -0.59
C LYS A 34 8.37 -2.03 -1.76
N GLY A 35 8.89 -1.62 -2.89
CA GLY A 35 8.07 -1.28 -4.06
C GLY A 35 7.92 0.23 -4.18
N PRO A 36 6.93 0.68 -4.96
CA PRO A 36 5.90 -0.13 -5.61
C PRO A 36 6.44 -1.01 -6.73
N TYR A 37 5.90 -2.20 -6.82
CA TYR A 37 6.13 -3.09 -7.96
C TYR A 37 4.94 -2.96 -8.89
N ILE A 38 5.20 -2.78 -10.17
CA ILE A 38 4.17 -2.48 -11.16
C ILE A 38 4.03 -3.64 -12.12
N SER A 39 2.80 -3.98 -12.42
CA SER A 39 2.46 -4.99 -13.42
C SER A 39 1.27 -4.52 -14.24
N SER A 40 0.90 -5.29 -15.24
CA SER A 40 -0.28 -5.02 -16.04
C SER A 40 -1.35 -6.06 -15.75
N ASP A 41 -2.60 -5.70 -16.03
CA ASP A 41 -3.73 -6.59 -15.84
C ASP A 41 -4.69 -6.42 -17.00
N LEU A 42 -5.06 -7.54 -17.61
CA LEU A 42 -5.99 -7.54 -18.73
C LEU A 42 -7.36 -7.06 -18.23
N GLY A 43 -7.84 -5.97 -18.81
CA GLY A 43 -9.12 -5.37 -18.41
C GLY A 43 -9.01 -4.24 -17.38
N GLU A 44 -8.03 -4.26 -16.50
CA GLU A 44 -7.83 -3.20 -15.51
C GLU A 44 -6.83 -2.15 -16.00
N GLY A 45 -5.76 -2.58 -16.65
CA GLY A 45 -4.69 -1.72 -17.14
C GLY A 45 -3.41 -1.91 -16.34
N ILE A 46 -3.21 -1.10 -15.29
CA ILE A 46 -2.00 -1.11 -14.47
C ILE A 46 -2.38 -1.54 -13.06
N LYS A 47 -1.57 -2.40 -12.46
CA LYS A 47 -1.70 -2.74 -11.05
C LYS A 47 -0.36 -2.60 -10.36
N GLY A 48 -0.41 -2.24 -9.08
CA GLY A 48 0.77 -2.06 -8.27
C GLY A 48 0.65 -2.76 -6.93
N ILE A 49 1.79 -3.14 -6.38
CA ILE A 49 1.85 -3.72 -5.04
C ILE A 49 2.99 -3.05 -4.29
N THR A 50 2.71 -2.63 -3.05
CA THR A 50 3.70 -2.04 -2.17
C THR A 50 3.62 -2.71 -0.81
N ILE A 51 4.76 -3.06 -0.24
CA ILE A 51 4.84 -3.72 1.06
C ILE A 51 5.39 -2.71 2.06
N TYR A 52 4.65 -2.49 3.16
CA TYR A 52 5.05 -1.59 4.24
C TYR A 52 5.32 -2.40 5.50
N GLU A 53 6.48 -2.18 6.12
CA GLU A 53 6.87 -2.83 7.36
C GLU A 53 7.09 -1.78 8.44
N PHE A 54 6.62 -2.06 9.66
CA PHE A 54 6.74 -1.16 10.80
C PHE A 54 6.60 -1.95 12.09
N ASP A 55 6.97 -1.32 13.20
CA ASP A 55 6.85 -1.94 14.52
C ASP A 55 5.37 -2.07 14.91
N GLU A 56 5.01 -3.18 15.52
CA GLU A 56 3.65 -3.48 15.94
C GLU A 56 3.07 -2.39 16.86
N SER A 57 3.90 -1.79 17.71
CA SER A 57 3.47 -0.72 18.62
C SER A 57 2.99 0.54 17.89
N ARG A 58 3.36 0.68 16.61
CA ARG A 58 2.99 1.84 15.78
C ARG A 58 1.82 1.52 14.84
N TYR A 59 1.14 0.40 15.03
CA TYR A 59 0.10 -0.05 14.12
C TYR A 59 -1.03 0.97 13.88
N PRO A 60 -1.64 1.56 14.92
CA PRO A 60 -2.72 2.52 14.68
C PRO A 60 -2.27 3.74 13.88
N GLU A 61 -1.06 4.27 14.19
CA GLU A 61 -0.50 5.40 13.45
C GLU A 61 -0.22 5.05 12.01
N ALA A 62 0.35 3.86 11.78
CA ALA A 62 0.73 3.42 10.44
C ALA A 62 -0.50 3.25 9.55
N VAL A 63 -1.56 2.64 10.07
CA VAL A 63 -2.80 2.45 9.32
C VAL A 63 -3.41 3.80 8.92
N GLN A 64 -3.49 4.73 9.85
CA GLN A 64 -4.02 6.05 9.55
C GLN A 64 -3.15 6.78 8.54
N TYR A 65 -1.84 6.77 8.75
CA TYR A 65 -0.89 7.44 7.88
C TYR A 65 -0.96 6.90 6.44
N LEU A 66 -0.98 5.58 6.29
CA LEU A 66 -1.05 4.96 4.96
C LEU A 66 -2.40 5.21 4.30
N GLY A 67 -3.48 5.22 5.07
CA GLY A 67 -4.80 5.58 4.56
C GLY A 67 -4.83 7.00 4.04
N GLU A 68 -4.23 7.94 4.75
CA GLU A 68 -4.15 9.34 4.32
C GLU A 68 -3.32 9.48 3.04
N ARG A 69 -2.23 8.73 2.92
CA ARG A 69 -1.44 8.73 1.68
C ARG A 69 -2.27 8.23 0.50
N MET A 70 -3.03 7.16 0.69
CA MET A 70 -3.91 6.65 -0.37
C MET A 70 -4.99 7.66 -0.74
N ALA A 71 -5.51 8.40 0.25
CA ALA A 71 -6.54 9.40 -0.01
C ALA A 71 -6.05 10.53 -0.93
N THR A 72 -4.75 10.81 -0.95
CA THR A 72 -4.21 11.83 -1.88
C THR A 72 -4.34 11.40 -3.34
N LEU A 73 -4.56 10.12 -3.59
CA LEU A 73 -4.73 9.59 -4.94
C LEU A 73 -6.21 9.52 -5.35
N PHE A 74 -7.13 9.85 -4.46
CA PHE A 74 -8.54 9.89 -4.79
C PHE A 74 -8.80 10.95 -5.85
N GLY A 75 -9.70 10.66 -6.76
CA GLY A 75 -9.99 11.55 -7.88
C GLY A 75 -9.23 11.20 -9.16
N VAL A 76 -8.21 10.33 -9.09
CA VAL A 76 -7.63 9.76 -10.31
C VAL A 76 -8.67 8.85 -10.94
N PRO A 77 -9.06 9.09 -12.20
CA PRO A 77 -10.13 8.29 -12.82
C PRO A 77 -9.79 6.80 -12.83
N GLY A 78 -10.72 5.98 -12.32
CA GLY A 78 -10.58 4.52 -12.29
C GLY A 78 -9.63 3.98 -11.24
N PHE A 79 -9.08 4.82 -10.36
CA PHE A 79 -8.20 4.37 -9.29
C PHE A 79 -8.98 3.57 -8.25
N THR A 80 -8.47 2.38 -7.96
CA THR A 80 -8.96 1.53 -6.87
C THR A 80 -7.78 1.03 -6.05
N TYR A 81 -8.02 0.74 -4.78
CA TYR A 81 -6.95 0.28 -3.91
C TYR A 81 -7.49 -0.58 -2.77
N SER A 82 -6.59 -1.32 -2.15
CA SER A 82 -6.83 -1.94 -0.86
C SER A 82 -5.56 -1.84 -0.02
N LEU A 83 -5.76 -1.75 1.30
CA LEU A 83 -4.69 -1.85 2.28
C LEU A 83 -4.97 -3.11 3.09
N GLU A 84 -4.13 -4.11 2.94
CA GLU A 84 -4.33 -5.42 3.56
C GLU A 84 -3.33 -5.62 4.68
N HIS A 85 -3.83 -6.01 5.84
CA HIS A 85 -2.98 -6.36 6.96
C HIS A 85 -2.59 -7.83 6.87
N TRP A 86 -1.28 -8.08 6.86
CA TRP A 86 -0.73 -9.43 6.79
C TRP A 86 0.12 -9.71 8.03
N LEU A 87 0.01 -10.91 8.55
CA LEU A 87 0.82 -11.36 9.67
C LEU A 87 2.05 -12.11 9.15
N GLU A 88 3.18 -11.89 9.79
CA GLU A 88 4.31 -12.78 9.59
C GLU A 88 3.94 -14.15 10.14
N VAL A 89 4.53 -15.21 9.58
CA VAL A 89 4.16 -16.57 9.94
C VAL A 89 4.34 -16.81 11.46
N GLN A 90 5.35 -16.23 12.07
CA GLN A 90 5.59 -16.39 13.50
C GLN A 90 4.45 -15.80 14.33
N ASP A 91 3.96 -14.63 13.94
CA ASP A 91 2.84 -13.99 14.63
C ASP A 91 1.55 -14.80 14.45
N ALA A 92 1.34 -15.31 13.24
CA ALA A 92 0.19 -16.17 12.96
C ALA A 92 0.22 -17.45 13.80
N LEU A 93 1.41 -18.05 13.95
CA LEU A 93 1.59 -19.25 14.78
C LEU A 93 1.28 -18.98 16.24
N LYS A 94 1.66 -17.82 16.76
CA LYS A 94 1.34 -17.43 18.14
C LYS A 94 -0.17 -17.38 18.37
N MET A 95 -0.93 -16.94 17.37
CA MET A 95 -2.39 -16.85 17.49
C MET A 95 -3.05 -18.22 17.70
N ILE A 96 -2.42 -19.30 17.23
CA ILE A 96 -2.94 -20.66 17.39
C ILE A 96 -2.11 -21.46 18.43
N GLY A 97 -1.28 -20.79 19.21
CA GLY A 97 -0.57 -21.40 20.33
C GLY A 97 0.70 -22.17 19.94
N LEU A 98 1.23 -21.98 18.73
CA LEU A 98 2.41 -22.69 18.25
C LEU A 98 3.69 -21.84 18.18
N GLY A 99 3.58 -20.59 18.56
CA GLY A 99 4.72 -19.68 18.49
C GLY A 99 5.40 -19.36 19.79
#